data_e13d1f01be2839814bc8ab103ccfc080
#
_entry.id   e13d1f01be2839814bc8ab103ccfc080
#
_cell.length_a   1.000
_cell.length_b   1.000
_cell.length_c   1.000
_cell.angle_alpha   90.00
_cell.angle_beta   90.00
_cell.angle_gamma   90.00
#
_symmetry.space_group_name_H-M   'P 1'
#
loop_
_entity.id
_entity.type
_entity.pdbx_description
1 polymer ?
#
loop_
_entity_poly.entity_id
_entity_poly.type
_entity_poly.pdbx_seq_one_letter_code
_entity_poly.pdbx_strand_id
1 'polypeptide(L)'
;MLTETELIVLGAVRYSDNASIVSTYSECFGALSFKCIRSASRRRGQANAFFVPLSILKVTLDYLPNRGIQLPKEQELLHRPIRPSIEPVANAVALFTVELLTRLLRSSGADRALYRYLREEIKGLEHLSDKGISSFHLRLMTGLLHHLGILPQSETYRPSSVLDFSEGTFRPSWSPEEQGKAYASSLLYQFISSPAPEELPLSGQERNLLLKLLLDFLGYHFPDLGNLKSPEILSQLF
;
A
#
# COMPACT_ATOMS: atom_id res chain seq x y z
N MET A 1 24.48 15.87 8.88
CA MET A 1 25.18 14.55 8.81
C MET A 1 24.61 13.77 7.66
N LEU A 2 25.46 13.22 6.79
CA LEU A 2 24.98 12.39 5.68
C LEU A 2 24.38 11.11 6.22
N THR A 3 23.15 10.83 5.79
CA THR A 3 22.42 9.60 6.16
C THR A 3 22.05 8.87 4.88
N GLU A 4 22.28 7.58 4.88
CA GLU A 4 21.84 6.66 3.84
C GLU A 4 20.55 5.98 4.29
N THR A 5 19.56 5.91 3.41
CA THR A 5 18.28 5.25 3.68
C THR A 5 17.71 4.62 2.40
N GLU A 6 17.02 3.49 2.56
CA GLU A 6 16.15 2.98 1.50
C GLU A 6 14.79 3.67 1.57
N LEU A 7 14.12 3.76 0.43
CA LEU A 7 12.78 4.34 0.32
C LEU A 7 11.98 3.72 -0.83
N ILE A 8 10.66 3.74 -0.67
CA ILE A 8 9.67 3.33 -1.67
C ILE A 8 9.10 4.58 -2.32
N VAL A 9 9.13 4.66 -3.65
CA VAL A 9 8.53 5.75 -4.43
C VAL A 9 7.01 5.60 -4.43
N LEU A 10 6.31 6.62 -3.95
CA LEU A 10 4.84 6.69 -3.97
C LEU A 10 4.32 7.56 -5.11
N GLY A 11 5.14 8.46 -5.63
CA GLY A 11 4.78 9.29 -6.77
C GLY A 11 5.80 10.36 -7.07
N ALA A 12 5.71 10.92 -8.28
CA ALA A 12 6.54 12.03 -8.71
C ALA A 12 5.70 13.06 -9.47
N VAL A 13 5.79 14.31 -9.05
CA VAL A 13 5.09 15.42 -9.68
C VAL A 13 6.10 16.39 -10.30
N ARG A 14 5.86 16.82 -11.54
CA ARG A 14 6.70 17.83 -12.21
C ARG A 14 6.56 19.15 -11.44
N TYR A 15 7.70 19.67 -10.98
CA TYR A 15 7.79 20.93 -10.25
C TYR A 15 8.24 22.09 -11.17
N SER A 16 9.17 21.82 -12.08
CA SER A 16 9.66 22.75 -13.10
C SER A 16 10.13 22.00 -14.32
N ASP A 17 10.63 22.70 -15.34
CA ASP A 17 11.16 22.06 -16.54
C ASP A 17 12.29 21.07 -16.26
N ASN A 18 13.07 21.32 -15.23
CA ASN A 18 14.25 20.52 -14.87
C ASN A 18 14.13 19.81 -13.51
N ALA A 19 12.98 19.87 -12.83
CA ALA A 19 12.85 19.28 -11.51
C ALA A 19 11.49 18.59 -11.31
N SER A 20 11.52 17.51 -10.52
CA SER A 20 10.34 16.82 -10.01
C SER A 20 10.41 16.73 -8.49
N ILE A 21 9.26 16.78 -7.81
CA ILE A 21 9.14 16.42 -6.39
C ILE A 21 8.67 14.96 -6.36
N VAL A 22 9.41 14.16 -5.61
CA VAL A 22 9.16 12.73 -5.43
C VAL A 22 8.67 12.51 -4.00
N SER A 23 7.48 11.95 -3.86
CA SER A 23 6.91 11.54 -2.58
C SER A 23 7.27 10.08 -2.32
N THR A 24 7.73 9.78 -1.11
CA THR A 24 8.25 8.46 -0.75
C THR A 24 7.90 8.09 0.68
N TYR A 25 8.04 6.81 0.99
CA TYR A 25 8.10 6.30 2.34
C TYR A 25 9.47 5.67 2.59
N SER A 26 10.19 6.16 3.60
CA SER A 26 11.59 5.80 3.84
C SER A 26 11.73 4.97 5.12
N GLU A 27 12.73 4.10 5.15
CA GLU A 27 13.04 3.26 6.32
C GLU A 27 13.41 4.08 7.56
N CYS A 28 14.20 5.15 7.37
CA CYS A 28 14.76 5.91 8.48
C CYS A 28 13.93 7.14 8.87
N PHE A 29 13.10 7.68 7.98
CA PHE A 29 12.43 8.96 8.18
C PHE A 29 10.91 8.90 8.02
N GLY A 30 10.33 7.76 7.59
CA GLY A 30 8.91 7.65 7.28
C GLY A 30 8.56 8.42 6.01
N ALA A 31 7.44 9.18 6.04
CA ALA A 31 7.04 10.01 4.91
C ALA A 31 8.10 11.05 4.59
N LEU A 32 8.63 11.00 3.38
CA LEU A 32 9.71 11.86 2.92
C LEU A 32 9.43 12.35 1.50
N SER A 33 9.60 13.64 1.27
CA SER A 33 9.60 14.21 -0.08
C SER A 33 10.97 14.78 -0.43
N PHE A 34 11.43 14.56 -1.65
CA PHE A 34 12.67 15.14 -2.11
C PHE A 34 12.55 15.72 -3.52
N LYS A 35 13.40 16.72 -3.81
CA LYS A 35 13.52 17.32 -5.12
C LYS A 35 14.58 16.60 -5.94
N CYS A 36 14.19 16.06 -7.08
CA CYS A 36 15.09 15.53 -8.07
C CYS A 36 15.30 16.54 -9.18
N ILE A 37 16.56 16.90 -9.44
CA ILE A 37 16.96 17.80 -10.53
C ILE A 37 17.46 16.92 -11.68
N ARG A 38 16.88 17.10 -12.88
CA ARG A 38 17.36 16.46 -14.10
C ARG A 38 18.64 17.14 -14.56
N SER A 39 19.78 16.47 -14.43
CA SER A 39 21.02 17.01 -15.04
C SER A 39 20.97 16.78 -16.56
N ALA A 40 21.50 17.73 -17.33
CA ALA A 40 21.57 17.64 -18.78
C ALA A 40 22.47 16.47 -19.27
N SER A 41 23.34 15.96 -18.42
CA SER A 41 24.27 14.86 -18.70
C SER A 41 23.66 13.46 -18.51
N ARG A 42 22.57 13.31 -17.77
CA ARG A 42 21.85 12.03 -17.69
C ARG A 42 20.93 11.89 -18.89
N ARG A 43 21.16 10.86 -19.73
CA ARG A 43 20.31 10.52 -20.86
C ARG A 43 18.83 10.63 -20.47
N ARG A 44 18.04 11.40 -21.24
CA ARG A 44 16.63 11.77 -20.94
C ARG A 44 15.71 10.60 -20.49
N GLY A 45 16.07 9.35 -20.83
CA GLY A 45 15.31 8.15 -20.44
C GLY A 45 15.60 7.61 -19.03
N GLN A 46 16.82 7.81 -18.50
CA GLN A 46 17.20 7.20 -17.20
C GLN A 46 16.63 7.93 -15.98
N ALA A 47 16.48 9.25 -16.04
CA ALA A 47 15.97 10.01 -14.88
C ALA A 47 14.51 9.69 -14.56
N ASN A 48 13.67 9.40 -15.58
CA ASN A 48 12.27 9.05 -15.38
C ASN A 48 12.09 7.58 -14.90
N ALA A 49 13.07 6.71 -15.20
CA ALA A 49 13.01 5.30 -14.84
C ALA A 49 13.15 5.04 -13.33
N PHE A 50 13.77 5.97 -12.59
CA PHE A 50 13.97 5.86 -11.14
C PHE A 50 12.70 6.13 -10.33
N PHE A 51 11.77 6.94 -10.87
CA PHE A 51 10.62 7.43 -10.11
C PHE A 51 9.31 6.79 -10.54
N VAL A 52 9.38 5.57 -11.05
CA VAL A 52 8.17 4.76 -11.26
C VAL A 52 7.60 4.42 -9.89
N PRO A 53 6.28 4.55 -9.69
CA PRO A 53 5.64 4.16 -8.45
C PRO A 53 6.01 2.73 -8.01
N LEU A 54 6.18 2.53 -6.71
CA LEU A 54 6.66 1.31 -6.07
C LEU A 54 8.13 0.94 -6.38
N SER A 55 8.90 1.77 -7.09
CA SER A 55 10.36 1.57 -7.15
C SER A 55 10.98 1.73 -5.77
N ILE A 56 12.01 0.92 -5.49
CA ILE A 56 12.79 1.00 -4.26
C ILE A 56 14.12 1.63 -4.60
N LEU A 57 14.44 2.73 -3.93
CA LEU A 57 15.68 3.47 -4.11
C LEU A 57 16.48 3.46 -2.83
N LYS A 58 17.79 3.53 -2.97
CA LYS A 58 18.73 3.90 -1.93
C LYS A 58 19.17 5.35 -2.17
N VAL A 59 19.06 6.18 -1.16
CA VAL A 59 19.43 7.59 -1.25
C VAL A 59 20.37 7.99 -0.13
N THR A 60 21.33 8.87 -0.45
CA THR A 60 22.19 9.54 0.52
C THR A 60 21.77 11.00 0.57
N LEU A 61 21.41 11.48 1.75
CA LEU A 61 20.99 12.87 1.95
C LEU A 61 21.50 13.45 3.27
N ASP A 62 21.63 14.77 3.31
CA ASP A 62 21.80 15.51 4.55
C ASP A 62 20.43 15.92 5.05
N TYR A 63 19.88 15.09 5.96
CA TYR A 63 18.51 15.28 6.43
C TYR A 63 18.36 16.53 7.28
N LEU A 64 17.47 17.40 6.89
CA LEU A 64 17.11 18.62 7.59
C LEU A 64 15.65 18.54 8.08
N PRO A 65 15.39 18.35 9.39
CA PRO A 65 14.03 18.14 9.92
C PRO A 65 13.02 19.24 9.57
N ASN A 66 13.50 20.48 9.50
CA ASN A 66 12.66 21.66 9.20
C ASN A 66 12.44 21.90 7.69
N ARG A 67 12.98 21.03 6.83
CA ARG A 67 12.84 21.14 5.38
C ARG A 67 11.79 20.13 4.90
N GLY A 68 10.66 20.58 4.42
CA GLY A 68 9.61 19.71 3.89
C GLY A 68 10.01 18.93 2.62
N ILE A 69 10.93 19.48 1.82
CA ILE A 69 11.44 18.84 0.60
C ILE A 69 12.95 18.72 0.71
N GLN A 70 13.46 17.51 0.82
CA GLN A 70 14.88 17.20 0.96
C GLN A 70 15.61 17.29 -0.39
N LEU A 71 16.95 17.32 -0.34
CA LEU A 71 17.82 17.30 -1.52
C LEU A 71 18.76 16.10 -1.41
N PRO A 72 18.52 15.01 -2.14
CA PRO A 72 19.43 13.88 -2.15
C PRO A 72 20.72 14.25 -2.87
N LYS A 73 21.87 13.77 -2.34
CA LYS A 73 23.18 13.87 -2.98
C LYS A 73 23.41 12.75 -3.98
N GLU A 74 23.03 11.53 -3.58
CA GLU A 74 23.16 10.32 -4.38
C GLU A 74 21.88 9.53 -4.34
N GLN A 75 21.63 8.80 -5.43
CA GLN A 75 20.48 7.92 -5.55
C GLN A 75 20.81 6.72 -6.43
N GLU A 76 20.42 5.55 -5.98
CA GLU A 76 20.60 4.27 -6.64
C GLU A 76 19.25 3.55 -6.74
N LEU A 77 18.97 2.93 -7.89
CA LEU A 77 17.78 2.10 -8.07
C LEU A 77 18.09 0.67 -7.59
N LEU A 78 17.43 0.23 -6.52
CA LEU A 78 17.56 -1.12 -5.99
C LEU A 78 16.57 -2.11 -6.62
N HIS A 79 15.33 -1.65 -6.83
CA HIS A 79 14.27 -2.47 -7.43
C HIS A 79 13.27 -1.60 -8.19
N ARG A 80 12.79 -2.11 -9.30
CA ARG A 80 11.71 -1.51 -10.08
C ARG A 80 10.72 -2.60 -10.46
N PRO A 81 9.44 -2.48 -10.07
CA PRO A 81 8.42 -3.42 -10.51
C PRO A 81 8.25 -3.36 -12.03
N ILE A 82 8.34 -4.51 -12.70
CA ILE A 82 8.20 -4.64 -14.15
C ILE A 82 6.78 -5.07 -14.49
N ARG A 83 6.24 -6.02 -13.76
CA ARG A 83 4.93 -6.63 -14.00
C ARG A 83 3.78 -5.60 -14.12
N PRO A 84 3.69 -4.56 -13.28
CA PRO A 84 2.69 -3.49 -13.45
C PRO A 84 2.81 -2.70 -14.76
N SER A 85 3.96 -2.75 -15.42
CA SER A 85 4.17 -2.05 -16.69
C SER A 85 3.66 -2.84 -17.91
N ILE A 86 3.42 -4.14 -17.76
CA ILE A 86 3.06 -5.06 -18.85
C ILE A 86 1.71 -5.76 -18.65
N GLU A 87 1.21 -5.87 -17.43
CA GLU A 87 -0.05 -6.55 -17.08
C GLU A 87 -1.08 -5.55 -16.55
N PRO A 88 -2.28 -5.44 -17.15
CA PRO A 88 -3.32 -4.49 -16.73
C PRO A 88 -3.78 -4.68 -15.28
N VAL A 89 -3.96 -5.93 -14.84
CA VAL A 89 -4.38 -6.26 -13.46
C VAL A 89 -3.29 -5.84 -12.47
N ALA A 90 -2.04 -6.18 -12.74
CA ALA A 90 -0.92 -5.77 -11.89
C ALA A 90 -0.76 -4.24 -11.83
N ASN A 91 -1.01 -3.55 -12.95
CA ASN A 91 -1.00 -2.08 -13.01
C ASN A 91 -2.08 -1.48 -12.10
N ALA A 92 -3.32 -1.97 -12.19
CA ALA A 92 -4.42 -1.47 -11.35
C ALA A 92 -4.16 -1.71 -9.86
N VAL A 93 -3.63 -2.89 -9.52
CA VAL A 93 -3.22 -3.23 -8.14
C VAL A 93 -2.10 -2.31 -7.65
N ALA A 94 -1.10 -2.02 -8.50
CA ALA A 94 -0.03 -1.10 -8.16
C ALA A 94 -0.53 0.34 -7.96
N LEU A 95 -1.43 0.82 -8.81
CA LEU A 95 -2.06 2.14 -8.67
C LEU A 95 -2.87 2.25 -7.37
N PHE A 96 -3.65 1.22 -7.06
CA PHE A 96 -4.35 1.14 -5.78
C PHE A 96 -3.38 1.19 -4.59
N THR A 97 -2.35 0.36 -4.63
CA THR A 97 -1.33 0.30 -3.58
C THR A 97 -0.69 1.67 -3.35
N VAL A 98 -0.31 2.35 -4.41
CA VAL A 98 0.29 3.70 -4.35
C VAL A 98 -0.68 4.71 -3.75
N GLU A 99 -1.94 4.72 -4.19
CA GLU A 99 -2.95 5.66 -3.67
C GLU A 99 -3.18 5.41 -2.18
N LEU A 100 -3.38 4.14 -1.78
CA LEU A 100 -3.58 3.75 -0.39
C LEU A 100 -2.38 4.19 0.48
N LEU A 101 -1.15 3.82 0.11
CA LEU A 101 0.04 4.15 0.88
C LEU A 101 0.29 5.67 0.94
N THR A 102 0.05 6.39 -0.16
CA THR A 102 0.20 7.85 -0.19
C THR A 102 -0.74 8.54 0.81
N ARG A 103 -1.97 8.04 0.95
CA ARG A 103 -2.94 8.60 1.89
C ARG A 103 -2.66 8.17 3.32
N LEU A 104 -2.48 6.86 3.53
CA LEU A 104 -2.31 6.26 4.85
C LEU A 104 -1.01 6.71 5.53
N LEU A 105 0.08 6.84 4.76
CA LEU A 105 1.42 7.12 5.29
C LEU A 105 1.83 8.59 5.18
N ARG A 106 0.92 9.49 4.79
CA ARG A 106 1.22 10.89 4.49
C ARG A 106 1.98 11.65 5.59
N SER A 107 1.70 11.34 6.84
CA SER A 107 2.30 11.98 8.01
C SER A 107 2.97 10.98 8.95
N SER A 108 3.21 9.74 8.46
CA SER A 108 3.79 8.68 9.26
C SER A 108 5.28 8.93 9.50
N GLY A 109 5.69 8.76 10.76
CA GLY A 109 7.09 8.69 11.13
C GLY A 109 7.76 7.41 10.60
N ALA A 110 9.04 7.26 10.94
CA ALA A 110 9.81 6.07 10.63
C ALA A 110 9.27 4.84 11.37
N ASP A 111 8.96 3.80 10.60
CA ASP A 111 8.65 2.47 11.12
C ASP A 111 9.39 1.44 10.25
N ARG A 112 10.45 0.87 10.81
CA ARG A 112 11.30 -0.10 10.10
C ARG A 112 10.58 -1.43 9.83
N ALA A 113 9.68 -1.84 10.71
CA ALA A 113 8.95 -3.09 10.53
C ALA A 113 7.96 -2.96 9.37
N LEU A 114 7.19 -1.87 9.36
CA LEU A 114 6.28 -1.53 8.26
C LEU A 114 7.05 -1.34 6.94
N TYR A 115 8.19 -0.63 6.96
CA TYR A 115 9.01 -0.46 5.75
C TYR A 115 9.45 -1.80 5.16
N ARG A 116 10.00 -2.70 6.00
CA ARG A 116 10.45 -4.03 5.56
C ARG A 116 9.30 -4.86 4.99
N TYR A 117 8.16 -4.84 5.65
CA TYR A 117 6.96 -5.49 5.16
C TYR A 117 6.60 -5.00 3.76
N LEU A 118 6.43 -3.68 3.57
CA LEU A 118 6.09 -3.08 2.28
C LEU A 118 7.14 -3.40 1.20
N ARG A 119 8.42 -3.37 1.55
CA ARG A 119 9.52 -3.70 0.65
C ARG A 119 9.44 -5.13 0.14
N GLU A 120 9.17 -6.10 1.00
CA GLU A 120 9.06 -7.51 0.62
C GLU A 120 7.78 -7.78 -0.18
N GLU A 121 6.66 -7.16 0.18
CA GLU A 121 5.41 -7.23 -0.59
C GLU A 121 5.61 -6.72 -2.03
N ILE A 122 6.23 -5.55 -2.19
CA ILE A 122 6.50 -4.95 -3.50
C ILE A 122 7.41 -5.84 -4.35
N LYS A 123 8.46 -6.41 -3.76
CA LYS A 123 9.35 -7.34 -4.46
C LYS A 123 8.64 -8.64 -4.83
N GLY A 124 7.80 -9.14 -3.92
CA GLY A 124 7.04 -10.37 -4.12
C GLY A 124 6.02 -10.29 -5.26
N LEU A 125 5.56 -9.08 -5.61
CA LEU A 125 4.57 -8.84 -6.66
C LEU A 125 4.97 -9.45 -8.02
N GLU A 126 6.26 -9.50 -8.32
CA GLU A 126 6.80 -10.08 -9.56
C GLU A 126 6.61 -11.60 -9.67
N HIS A 127 6.44 -12.29 -8.53
CA HIS A 127 6.45 -13.75 -8.44
C HIS A 127 5.08 -14.36 -8.13
N LEU A 128 4.04 -13.52 -7.97
CA LEU A 128 2.69 -13.99 -7.67
C LEU A 128 2.07 -14.74 -8.86
N SER A 129 1.25 -15.73 -8.56
CA SER A 129 0.33 -16.34 -9.53
C SER A 129 -0.70 -15.30 -10.03
N ASP A 130 -1.46 -15.62 -11.08
CA ASP A 130 -2.55 -14.75 -11.56
C ASP A 130 -3.65 -14.58 -10.49
N LYS A 131 -3.89 -15.59 -9.68
CA LYS A 131 -4.75 -15.50 -8.50
C LYS A 131 -4.15 -14.59 -7.45
N GLY A 132 -2.86 -14.79 -7.16
CA GLY A 132 -2.12 -14.02 -6.17
C GLY A 132 -2.13 -12.53 -6.49
N ILE A 133 -1.90 -12.15 -7.76
CA ILE A 133 -1.94 -10.75 -8.17
C ILE A 133 -3.34 -10.14 -8.00
N SER A 134 -4.39 -10.91 -8.32
CA SER A 134 -5.78 -10.46 -8.16
C SER A 134 -6.20 -10.25 -6.71
N SER A 135 -5.54 -10.89 -5.75
CA SER A 135 -5.80 -10.78 -4.30
C SER A 135 -4.71 -10.01 -3.54
N PHE A 136 -3.65 -9.57 -4.23
CA PHE A 136 -2.51 -8.88 -3.62
C PHE A 136 -2.92 -7.67 -2.77
N HIS A 137 -3.83 -6.84 -3.28
CA HIS A 137 -4.30 -5.65 -2.58
C HIS A 137 -4.97 -5.98 -1.23
N LEU A 138 -5.71 -7.09 -1.15
CA LEU A 138 -6.32 -7.57 0.09
C LEU A 138 -5.25 -8.07 1.08
N ARG A 139 -4.26 -8.83 0.59
CA ARG A 139 -3.12 -9.29 1.38
C ARG A 139 -2.31 -8.12 1.93
N LEU A 140 -1.99 -7.15 1.08
CA LEU A 140 -1.29 -5.94 1.49
C LEU A 140 -2.06 -5.19 2.59
N MET A 141 -3.39 -5.02 2.41
CA MET A 141 -4.21 -4.32 3.40
C MET A 141 -4.26 -5.05 4.74
N THR A 142 -4.44 -6.37 4.75
CA THR A 142 -4.46 -7.13 6.02
C THR A 142 -3.11 -7.09 6.73
N GLY A 143 -2.01 -7.15 5.99
CA GLY A 143 -0.68 -6.95 6.57
C GLY A 143 -0.47 -5.52 7.10
N LEU A 144 -0.99 -4.50 6.41
CA LEU A 144 -1.00 -3.12 6.94
C LEU A 144 -1.77 -3.03 8.26
N LEU A 145 -2.97 -3.65 8.37
CA LEU A 145 -3.73 -3.68 9.62
C LEU A 145 -2.91 -4.29 10.76
N HIS A 146 -2.13 -5.36 10.47
CA HIS A 146 -1.24 -5.98 11.46
C HIS A 146 -0.15 -5.00 11.93
N HIS A 147 0.56 -4.36 10.99
CA HIS A 147 1.64 -3.42 11.32
C HIS A 147 1.12 -2.13 11.99
N LEU A 148 -0.11 -1.74 11.72
CA LEU A 148 -0.77 -0.61 12.37
C LEU A 148 -1.38 -0.96 13.73
N GLY A 149 -1.33 -2.23 14.14
CA GLY A 149 -1.83 -2.70 15.43
C GLY A 149 -3.35 -2.76 15.54
N ILE A 150 -4.06 -2.81 14.40
CA ILE A 150 -5.52 -2.85 14.35
C ILE A 150 -6.06 -4.09 13.60
N LEU A 151 -5.24 -5.13 13.42
CA LEU A 151 -5.73 -6.37 12.81
C LEU A 151 -6.86 -6.97 13.66
N PRO A 152 -8.03 -7.29 13.06
CA PRO A 152 -9.14 -7.91 13.80
C PRO A 152 -8.75 -9.21 14.48
N GLN A 153 -9.26 -9.40 15.70
CA GLN A 153 -8.97 -10.56 16.55
C GLN A 153 -9.74 -11.79 16.07
N SER A 154 -9.08 -12.62 15.26
CA SER A 154 -9.68 -13.79 14.60
C SER A 154 -10.25 -14.82 15.59
N GLU A 155 -9.71 -14.93 16.81
CA GLU A 155 -10.19 -15.82 17.86
C GLU A 155 -11.59 -15.47 18.39
N THR A 156 -12.05 -14.25 18.16
CA THR A 156 -13.41 -13.81 18.54
C THR A 156 -14.45 -14.21 17.52
N TYR A 157 -14.05 -14.65 16.33
CA TYR A 157 -14.98 -15.02 15.25
C TYR A 157 -15.86 -16.21 15.63
N ARG A 158 -17.14 -16.10 15.30
CA ARG A 158 -18.13 -17.19 15.34
C ARG A 158 -18.96 -17.13 14.06
N PRO A 159 -19.57 -18.24 13.61
CA PRO A 159 -20.46 -18.22 12.45
C PRO A 159 -21.53 -17.13 12.58
N SER A 160 -21.77 -16.39 11.48
CA SER A 160 -22.71 -15.26 11.40
C SER A 160 -22.36 -14.04 12.27
N SER A 161 -21.13 -13.94 12.80
CA SER A 161 -20.67 -12.72 13.47
C SER A 161 -20.32 -11.62 12.48
N VAL A 162 -20.38 -10.37 12.94
CA VAL A 162 -20.00 -9.18 12.20
C VAL A 162 -18.80 -8.52 12.86
N LEU A 163 -17.91 -7.92 12.05
CA LEU A 163 -16.77 -7.15 12.56
C LEU A 163 -17.28 -5.87 13.25
N ASP A 164 -16.91 -5.69 14.50
CA ASP A 164 -17.03 -4.44 15.22
C ASP A 164 -15.79 -3.56 14.95
N PHE A 165 -16.00 -2.40 14.37
CA PHE A 165 -14.90 -1.54 13.95
C PHE A 165 -14.22 -0.85 15.13
N SER A 166 -14.95 -0.57 16.21
CA SER A 166 -14.41 0.11 17.38
C SER A 166 -13.49 -0.78 18.20
N GLU A 167 -13.87 -2.07 18.34
CA GLU A 167 -13.16 -3.02 19.18
C GLU A 167 -12.18 -3.90 18.40
N GLY A 168 -12.29 -3.94 17.06
CA GLY A 168 -11.53 -4.86 16.23
C GLY A 168 -11.85 -6.33 16.50
N THR A 169 -13.06 -6.63 16.99
CA THR A 169 -13.53 -7.97 17.35
C THR A 169 -14.71 -8.39 16.49
N PHE A 170 -14.99 -9.70 16.43
CA PHE A 170 -16.19 -10.21 15.78
C PHE A 170 -17.28 -10.42 16.84
N ARG A 171 -18.42 -9.75 16.67
CA ARG A 171 -19.59 -9.83 17.55
C ARG A 171 -20.78 -10.51 16.88
N PRO A 172 -21.75 -11.05 17.66
CA PRO A 172 -23.00 -11.55 17.07
C PRO A 172 -23.70 -10.46 16.25
N SER A 173 -24.35 -10.87 15.15
CA SER A 173 -25.25 -9.99 14.39
C SER A 173 -26.49 -9.68 15.22
N TRP A 174 -26.92 -8.42 15.27
CA TRP A 174 -28.08 -7.99 16.06
C TRP A 174 -29.34 -7.80 15.22
N SER A 175 -29.20 -7.80 13.89
CA SER A 175 -30.34 -7.62 13.00
C SER A 175 -30.19 -8.40 11.69
N PRO A 176 -31.31 -8.74 11.02
CA PRO A 176 -31.27 -9.37 9.70
C PRO A 176 -30.56 -8.52 8.63
N GLU A 177 -30.54 -7.19 8.80
CA GLU A 177 -29.89 -6.26 7.87
C GLU A 177 -28.36 -6.39 7.90
N GLU A 178 -27.81 -6.97 8.96
CA GLU A 178 -26.38 -7.23 9.09
C GLU A 178 -25.92 -8.51 8.39
N GLN A 179 -26.79 -9.29 7.76
CA GLN A 179 -26.41 -10.55 7.09
C GLN A 179 -25.33 -10.36 6.02
N GLY A 180 -25.43 -9.29 5.22
CA GLY A 180 -24.41 -8.96 4.24
C GLY A 180 -23.06 -8.62 4.90
N LYS A 181 -23.06 -7.94 6.04
CA LYS A 181 -21.87 -7.65 6.84
C LYS A 181 -21.29 -8.90 7.47
N ALA A 182 -22.14 -9.84 7.94
CA ALA A 182 -21.68 -11.12 8.47
C ALA A 182 -20.97 -11.96 7.41
N TYR A 183 -21.46 -11.95 6.17
CA TYR A 183 -20.78 -12.63 5.07
C TYR A 183 -19.41 -11.99 4.77
N ALA A 184 -19.32 -10.67 4.65
CA ALA A 184 -18.05 -9.96 4.48
C ALA A 184 -17.07 -10.24 5.63
N SER A 185 -17.57 -10.31 6.88
CA SER A 185 -16.78 -10.64 8.06
C SER A 185 -16.27 -12.08 8.04
N SER A 186 -17.06 -13.02 7.49
CA SER A 186 -16.61 -14.40 7.30
C SER A 186 -15.49 -14.52 6.27
N LEU A 187 -15.57 -13.75 5.19
CA LEU A 187 -14.48 -13.68 4.19
C LEU A 187 -13.21 -13.10 4.80
N LEU A 188 -13.32 -12.03 5.59
CA LEU A 188 -12.18 -11.46 6.30
C LEU A 188 -11.56 -12.48 7.26
N TYR A 189 -12.36 -13.17 8.07
CA TYR A 189 -11.86 -14.20 8.96
C TYR A 189 -11.11 -15.31 8.22
N GLN A 190 -11.66 -15.83 7.12
CA GLN A 190 -11.00 -16.83 6.29
C GLN A 190 -9.68 -16.29 5.73
N PHE A 191 -9.66 -15.04 5.30
CA PHE A 191 -8.51 -14.42 4.70
C PHE A 191 -7.37 -14.23 5.71
N ILE A 192 -7.64 -13.66 6.90
CA ILE A 192 -6.62 -13.43 7.93
C ILE A 192 -6.17 -14.72 8.64
N SER A 193 -6.98 -15.78 8.59
CA SER A 193 -6.66 -17.09 9.20
C SER A 193 -5.93 -18.04 8.23
N SER A 194 -5.85 -17.68 6.95
CA SER A 194 -5.17 -18.51 5.94
C SER A 194 -3.66 -18.29 5.98
N PRO A 195 -2.86 -19.35 5.87
CA PRO A 195 -1.40 -19.23 5.69
C PRO A 195 -0.99 -18.68 4.30
N ALA A 196 -1.90 -18.77 3.31
CA ALA A 196 -1.71 -18.27 1.96
C ALA A 196 -3.00 -17.58 1.48
N PRO A 197 -3.32 -16.41 2.03
CA PRO A 197 -4.61 -15.74 1.78
C PRO A 197 -4.79 -15.36 0.31
N GLU A 198 -3.72 -15.06 -0.42
CA GLU A 198 -3.75 -14.73 -1.84
C GLU A 198 -4.17 -15.88 -2.74
N GLU A 199 -4.05 -17.13 -2.28
CA GLU A 199 -4.44 -18.33 -3.03
C GLU A 199 -5.88 -18.78 -2.74
N LEU A 200 -6.59 -18.10 -1.82
CA LEU A 200 -8.00 -18.40 -1.56
C LEU A 200 -8.84 -18.24 -2.82
N PRO A 201 -9.78 -19.16 -3.10
CA PRO A 201 -10.58 -19.15 -4.31
C PRO A 201 -11.73 -18.13 -4.21
N LEU A 202 -11.40 -16.86 -4.04
CA LEU A 202 -12.40 -15.79 -4.00
C LEU A 202 -12.89 -15.43 -5.41
N SER A 203 -14.21 -15.31 -5.58
CA SER A 203 -14.80 -14.68 -6.76
C SER A 203 -14.51 -13.18 -6.81
N GLY A 204 -14.71 -12.54 -7.96
CA GLY A 204 -14.56 -11.08 -8.08
C GLY A 204 -15.49 -10.32 -7.13
N GLN A 205 -16.72 -10.80 -6.97
CA GLN A 205 -17.68 -10.19 -6.03
C GLN A 205 -17.21 -10.29 -4.57
N GLU A 206 -16.68 -11.43 -4.18
CA GLU A 206 -16.13 -11.63 -2.82
C GLU A 206 -14.90 -10.77 -2.57
N ARG A 207 -13.99 -10.63 -3.55
CA ARG A 207 -12.87 -9.70 -3.45
C ARG A 207 -13.34 -8.26 -3.28
N ASN A 208 -14.32 -7.82 -4.05
CA ASN A 208 -14.87 -6.47 -3.94
C ASN A 208 -15.58 -6.25 -2.59
N LEU A 209 -16.29 -7.24 -2.09
CA LEU A 209 -16.96 -7.18 -0.78
C LEU A 209 -15.93 -7.08 0.36
N LEU A 210 -14.87 -7.90 0.30
CA LEU A 210 -13.78 -7.86 1.27
C LEU A 210 -12.99 -6.56 1.19
N LEU A 211 -12.69 -6.07 -0.03
CA LEU A 211 -12.03 -4.78 -0.23
C LEU A 211 -12.85 -3.64 0.40
N LYS A 212 -14.17 -3.63 0.17
CA LYS A 212 -15.05 -2.62 0.77
C LYS A 212 -15.00 -2.68 2.29
N LEU A 213 -15.11 -3.86 2.89
CA LEU A 213 -15.03 -4.02 4.35
C LEU A 213 -13.70 -3.50 4.91
N LEU A 214 -12.59 -3.83 4.26
CA LEU A 214 -11.25 -3.39 4.68
C LEU A 214 -11.07 -1.87 4.55
N LEU A 215 -11.61 -1.26 3.49
CA LEU A 215 -11.58 0.20 3.31
C LEU A 215 -12.46 0.92 4.33
N ASP A 216 -13.67 0.41 4.60
CA ASP A 216 -14.57 0.97 5.61
C ASP A 216 -13.92 0.88 7.01
N PHE A 217 -13.26 -0.24 7.33
CA PHE A 217 -12.54 -0.44 8.58
C PHE A 217 -11.34 0.49 8.71
N LEU A 218 -10.50 0.60 7.67
CA LEU A 218 -9.39 1.55 7.63
C LEU A 218 -9.88 3.00 7.76
N GLY A 219 -10.95 3.36 7.05
CA GLY A 219 -11.54 4.70 7.11
C GLY A 219 -12.08 5.06 8.49
N TYR A 220 -12.57 4.08 9.25
CA TYR A 220 -12.99 4.25 10.64
C TYR A 220 -11.80 4.64 11.54
N HIS A 221 -10.66 3.95 11.41
CA HIS A 221 -9.47 4.19 12.22
C HIS A 221 -8.62 5.36 11.70
N PHE A 222 -8.67 5.65 10.40
CA PHE A 222 -7.92 6.72 9.74
C PHE A 222 -8.84 7.63 8.93
N PRO A 223 -9.58 8.57 9.56
CA PRO A 223 -10.52 9.45 8.87
C PRO A 223 -9.88 10.28 7.75
N ASP A 224 -8.59 10.61 7.89
CA ASP A 224 -7.82 11.36 6.89
C ASP A 224 -7.50 10.54 5.62
N LEU A 225 -7.77 9.23 5.61
CA LEU A 225 -7.65 8.39 4.43
C LEU A 225 -8.51 8.92 3.28
N GLY A 226 -9.72 9.40 3.59
CA GLY A 226 -10.67 9.94 2.62
C GLY A 226 -11.09 8.90 1.57
N ASN A 227 -11.74 9.37 0.52
CA ASN A 227 -12.19 8.50 -0.56
C ASN A 227 -11.05 8.20 -1.54
N LEU A 228 -10.74 6.92 -1.72
CA LEU A 228 -9.83 6.43 -2.76
C LEU A 228 -10.60 6.31 -4.09
N LYS A 229 -9.92 6.57 -5.21
CA LYS A 229 -10.50 6.46 -6.57
C LYS A 229 -10.18 5.12 -7.24
N SER A 230 -9.03 4.55 -6.93
CA SER A 230 -8.56 3.30 -7.54
C SER A 230 -9.41 2.06 -7.21
N PRO A 231 -10.16 1.94 -6.09
CA PRO A 231 -11.06 0.81 -5.86
C PRO A 231 -12.11 0.63 -6.96
N GLU A 232 -12.61 1.72 -7.55
CA GLU A 232 -13.57 1.65 -8.67
C GLU A 232 -12.94 0.99 -9.91
N ILE A 233 -11.66 1.26 -10.17
CA ILE A 233 -10.91 0.64 -11.27
C ILE A 233 -10.70 -0.85 -11.00
N LEU A 234 -10.31 -1.21 -9.76
CA LEU A 234 -10.14 -2.61 -9.36
C LEU A 234 -11.43 -3.41 -9.51
N SER A 235 -12.57 -2.84 -9.10
CA SER A 235 -13.86 -3.53 -9.14
C SER A 235 -14.35 -3.86 -10.56
N GLN A 236 -13.83 -3.16 -11.57
CA GLN A 236 -14.16 -3.40 -12.99
C GLN A 236 -13.27 -4.50 -13.63
N LEU A 237 -12.18 -4.88 -12.98
CA LEU A 237 -11.21 -5.85 -13.48
C LEU A 237 -11.41 -7.25 -12.89
N PHE A 238 -12.20 -7.38 -11.85
CA PHE A 238 -12.51 -8.62 -11.12
C PHE A 238 -14.02 -8.97 -11.19
#